data_50e13154cfb718178114457685fd49d5
#
_entry.id   50e13154cfb718178114457685fd49d5
#
_cell.length_a   1.000
_cell.length_b   1.000
_cell.length_c   1.000
_cell.angle_alpha   90.00
_cell.angle_beta   90.00
_cell.angle_gamma   90.00
#
_symmetry.space_group_name_H-M   'P 1'
#
loop_
_entity.id
_entity.type
_entity.pdbx_description
1 polymer ?
#
loop_
_entity_poly.entity_id
_entity_poly.type
_entity_poly.pdbx_seq_one_letter_code
_entity_poly.pdbx_strand_id
1 'polypeptide(L)'
;MKKLLSFRLGLVLLSASVLLTSCDDEDEGLAIQPHDQNAMMSIMHSMMDKMEAMSMNEDPDITFARMMIMHHQGAIDMSNEELSTGDDAAIKAMAQKIKDEQQKEIAELQAFISSYQPDQPADNTFNMELMSSMEKSGKQSDLQVLTGDTDQDFAQLMIVHHQSAIENSRSVMEHGTSAAIKEMAHKMINAQMAEIQELQEWLLANKSY
;
A
#
# COMPACT_ATOMS: atom_id res chain seq x y z
N MET A 1 -65.27 10.21 -77.48
CA MET A 1 -64.05 9.54 -76.95
C MET A 1 -63.64 10.29 -75.71
N LYS A 2 -63.94 9.80 -74.52
CA LYS A 2 -63.62 10.41 -73.22
C LYS A 2 -62.58 9.50 -72.55
N LYS A 3 -61.36 10.05 -72.34
CA LYS A 3 -60.31 9.38 -71.61
C LYS A 3 -60.53 9.63 -70.12
N LEU A 4 -60.73 8.56 -69.40
CA LEU A 4 -60.76 8.58 -67.91
C LEU A 4 -59.31 8.59 -67.42
N LEU A 5 -59.02 9.58 -66.61
CA LEU A 5 -57.71 9.72 -65.90
C LEU A 5 -57.87 9.12 -64.53
N SER A 6 -57.19 7.98 -64.28
CA SER A 6 -57.18 7.32 -62.98
C SER A 6 -56.13 7.99 -62.05
N PHE A 7 -56.60 8.60 -61.00
CA PHE A 7 -55.80 9.17 -59.96
C PHE A 7 -55.42 8.08 -58.97
N ARG A 8 -54.17 7.66 -58.88
CA ARG A 8 -53.69 6.72 -57.85
C ARG A 8 -53.20 7.55 -56.66
N LEU A 9 -53.97 7.44 -55.57
CA LEU A 9 -53.60 8.00 -54.27
C LEU A 9 -52.52 7.11 -53.61
N GLY A 10 -51.28 7.56 -53.58
CA GLY A 10 -50.19 6.90 -52.90
C GLY A 10 -50.21 7.20 -51.41
N LEU A 11 -50.50 6.19 -50.59
CA LEU A 11 -50.46 6.28 -49.15
C LEU A 11 -48.97 6.21 -48.72
N VAL A 12 -48.39 7.34 -48.28
CA VAL A 12 -47.08 7.41 -47.71
C VAL A 12 -47.19 7.03 -46.23
N LEU A 13 -46.78 5.83 -45.88
CA LEU A 13 -46.61 5.39 -44.49
C LEU A 13 -45.32 6.01 -43.95
N LEU A 14 -45.45 7.04 -43.10
CA LEU A 14 -44.37 7.61 -42.36
C LEU A 14 -44.07 6.72 -41.14
N SER A 15 -43.08 5.82 -41.27
CA SER A 15 -42.57 5.04 -40.15
C SER A 15 -41.70 5.95 -39.24
N ALA A 16 -42.29 6.38 -38.13
CA ALA A 16 -41.51 7.01 -37.05
C ALA A 16 -40.63 5.96 -36.35
N SER A 17 -39.35 5.91 -36.71
CA SER A 17 -38.37 5.14 -35.94
C SER A 17 -38.11 5.89 -34.62
N VAL A 18 -38.70 5.36 -33.53
CA VAL A 18 -38.36 5.75 -32.18
C VAL A 18 -36.97 5.16 -31.91
N LEU A 19 -35.93 6.01 -31.97
CA LEU A 19 -34.64 5.69 -31.41
C LEU A 19 -34.79 5.68 -29.89
N LEU A 20 -34.95 4.48 -29.32
CA LEU A 20 -34.71 4.24 -27.90
C LEU A 20 -33.20 4.40 -27.70
N THR A 21 -32.77 5.60 -27.29
CA THR A 21 -31.48 5.76 -26.64
C THR A 21 -31.60 5.02 -25.31
N SER A 22 -31.12 3.77 -25.28
CA SER A 22 -30.73 3.11 -24.04
C SER A 22 -29.66 4.01 -23.43
N CYS A 23 -29.97 4.70 -22.36
CA CYS A 23 -28.95 5.08 -21.42
C CYS A 23 -28.51 3.76 -20.80
N ASP A 24 -27.44 3.18 -21.29
CA ASP A 24 -26.60 2.32 -20.50
C ASP A 24 -26.03 3.26 -19.43
N ASP A 25 -26.67 3.34 -18.27
CA ASP A 25 -25.96 3.63 -17.04
C ASP A 25 -25.01 2.42 -16.91
N GLU A 26 -23.81 2.54 -17.49
CA GLU A 26 -22.70 1.69 -17.13
C GLU A 26 -22.54 1.95 -15.63
N ASP A 27 -23.06 1.02 -14.85
CA ASP A 27 -22.71 0.86 -13.44
C ASP A 27 -21.19 0.61 -13.49
N GLU A 28 -20.40 1.68 -13.42
CA GLU A 28 -18.95 1.58 -13.33
C GLU A 28 -18.65 0.96 -11.98
N GLY A 29 -18.89 -0.36 -11.91
CA GLY A 29 -18.54 -1.17 -10.77
C GLY A 29 -17.05 -0.98 -10.47
N LEU A 30 -16.68 -1.09 -9.21
CA LEU A 30 -15.30 -0.96 -8.75
C LEU A 30 -14.37 -1.73 -9.69
N ALA A 31 -13.49 -1.03 -10.41
CA ALA A 31 -12.48 -1.67 -11.26
C ALA A 31 -11.47 -2.36 -10.33
N ILE A 32 -11.30 -3.67 -10.49
CA ILE A 32 -10.31 -4.44 -9.73
C ILE A 32 -9.08 -4.63 -10.60
N GLN A 33 -7.93 -4.18 -10.12
CA GLN A 33 -6.66 -4.39 -10.80
C GLN A 33 -6.00 -5.68 -10.29
N PRO A 34 -5.51 -6.57 -11.19
CA PRO A 34 -4.71 -7.71 -10.77
C PRO A 34 -3.42 -7.28 -10.05
N HIS A 35 -3.03 -7.99 -8.99
CA HIS A 35 -1.88 -7.66 -8.15
C HIS A 35 -0.56 -7.62 -8.92
N ASP A 36 -0.38 -8.51 -9.92
CA ASP A 36 0.81 -8.56 -10.79
C ASP A 36 0.92 -7.38 -11.77
N GLN A 37 -0.12 -6.55 -11.87
CA GLN A 37 -0.14 -5.34 -12.68
C GLN A 37 -0.16 -4.06 -11.83
N ASN A 38 -0.19 -4.20 -10.51
CA ASN A 38 -0.25 -3.07 -9.59
C ASN A 38 1.15 -2.66 -9.15
N ALA A 39 1.51 -1.39 -9.35
CA ALA A 39 2.84 -0.85 -9.03
C ALA A 39 3.13 -0.90 -7.52
N MET A 40 2.15 -0.53 -6.66
CA MET A 40 2.30 -0.55 -5.20
C MET A 40 2.52 -1.97 -4.69
N MET A 41 1.76 -2.96 -5.20
CA MET A 41 1.93 -4.37 -4.83
C MET A 41 3.29 -4.91 -5.28
N SER A 42 3.77 -4.53 -6.47
CA SER A 42 5.10 -4.89 -6.95
C SER A 42 6.22 -4.40 -6.02
N ILE A 43 6.07 -3.20 -5.46
CA ILE A 43 7.01 -2.64 -4.47
C ILE A 43 6.94 -3.47 -3.17
N MET A 44 5.74 -3.79 -2.67
CA MET A 44 5.54 -4.62 -1.49
C MET A 44 6.21 -5.99 -1.65
N HIS A 45 5.97 -6.71 -2.75
CA HIS A 45 6.59 -8.01 -3.03
C HIS A 45 8.11 -7.90 -3.11
N SER A 46 8.65 -6.90 -3.83
CA SER A 46 10.11 -6.67 -3.92
C SER A 46 10.76 -6.41 -2.55
N MET A 47 10.07 -5.69 -1.67
CA MET A 47 10.52 -5.49 -0.29
C MET A 47 10.53 -6.82 0.48
N MET A 48 9.45 -7.59 0.41
CA MET A 48 9.32 -8.89 1.07
C MET A 48 10.43 -9.86 0.64
N ASP A 49 10.68 -9.98 -0.66
CA ASP A 49 11.76 -10.82 -1.21
C ASP A 49 13.14 -10.47 -0.64
N LYS A 50 13.43 -9.17 -0.50
CA LYS A 50 14.69 -8.69 0.10
C LYS A 50 14.79 -9.05 1.58
N MET A 51 13.69 -8.92 2.32
CA MET A 51 13.65 -9.23 3.74
C MET A 51 13.77 -10.75 3.99
N GLU A 52 13.12 -11.59 3.18
CA GLU A 52 13.23 -13.04 3.25
C GLU A 52 14.66 -13.55 2.95
N ALA A 53 15.38 -12.85 2.06
CA ALA A 53 16.76 -13.17 1.74
C ALA A 53 17.78 -12.72 2.81
N MET A 54 17.33 -11.97 3.83
CA MET A 54 18.21 -11.46 4.87
C MET A 54 18.69 -12.57 5.80
N SER A 55 19.99 -12.53 6.17
CA SER A 55 20.53 -13.38 7.23
C SER A 55 20.05 -12.90 8.60
N MET A 56 19.53 -13.84 9.41
CA MET A 56 19.08 -13.59 10.79
C MET A 56 20.00 -14.27 11.82
N ASN A 57 21.33 -14.28 11.57
CA ASN A 57 22.33 -14.94 12.42
C ASN A 57 23.00 -13.99 13.41
N GLU A 58 22.44 -12.80 13.60
CA GLU A 58 23.03 -11.74 14.41
C GLU A 58 22.20 -11.51 15.68
N ASP A 59 22.73 -10.70 16.56
CA ASP A 59 22.07 -10.13 17.72
C ASP A 59 20.68 -9.53 17.34
N PRO A 60 19.62 -9.71 18.15
CA PRO A 60 18.29 -9.20 17.86
C PRO A 60 18.23 -7.71 17.53
N ASP A 61 18.99 -6.87 18.22
CA ASP A 61 19.03 -5.43 17.97
C ASP A 61 19.59 -5.12 16.58
N ILE A 62 20.64 -5.83 16.14
CA ILE A 62 21.20 -5.71 14.78
C ILE A 62 20.24 -6.27 13.74
N THR A 63 19.67 -7.46 13.99
CA THR A 63 18.69 -8.10 13.10
C THR A 63 17.49 -7.19 12.86
N PHE A 64 16.93 -6.63 13.92
CA PHE A 64 15.86 -5.65 13.83
C PHE A 64 16.25 -4.42 13.02
N ALA A 65 17.40 -3.82 13.33
CA ALA A 65 17.82 -2.60 12.64
C ALA A 65 18.04 -2.83 11.13
N ARG A 66 18.63 -3.95 10.72
CA ARG A 66 18.83 -4.29 9.31
C ARG A 66 17.50 -4.55 8.59
N MET A 67 16.61 -5.30 9.23
CA MET A 67 15.30 -5.62 8.69
C MET A 67 14.47 -4.33 8.53
N MET A 68 14.46 -3.47 9.54
CA MET A 68 13.69 -2.23 9.52
C MET A 68 14.20 -1.21 8.48
N ILE A 69 15.52 -1.19 8.19
CA ILE A 69 16.06 -0.38 7.08
C ILE A 69 15.47 -0.82 5.73
N MET A 70 15.38 -2.13 5.48
CA MET A 70 14.79 -2.63 4.22
C MET A 70 13.29 -2.39 4.17
N HIS A 71 12.61 -2.55 5.29
CA HIS A 71 11.19 -2.27 5.44
C HIS A 71 10.90 -0.79 5.15
N HIS A 72 11.62 0.14 5.75
CA HIS A 72 11.49 1.57 5.52
C HIS A 72 11.77 1.97 4.07
N GLN A 73 12.72 1.30 3.41
CA GLN A 73 12.95 1.53 1.98
C GLN A 73 11.70 1.19 1.15
N GLY A 74 10.95 0.16 1.51
CA GLY A 74 9.68 -0.17 0.88
C GLY A 74 8.64 0.96 1.00
N ALA A 75 8.51 1.56 2.19
CA ALA A 75 7.63 2.72 2.39
C ALA A 75 8.05 3.94 1.56
N ILE A 76 9.36 4.19 1.47
CA ILE A 76 9.92 5.26 0.64
C ILE A 76 9.62 5.02 -0.85
N ASP A 77 9.76 3.78 -1.31
CA ASP A 77 9.49 3.41 -2.70
C ASP A 77 7.99 3.56 -3.03
N MET A 78 7.08 3.12 -2.15
CA MET A 78 5.64 3.35 -2.28
C MET A 78 5.29 4.84 -2.24
N SER A 79 5.93 5.61 -1.34
CA SER A 79 5.70 7.07 -1.26
C SER A 79 6.19 7.79 -2.53
N ASN A 80 7.27 7.34 -3.14
CA ASN A 80 7.73 7.91 -4.41
C ASN A 80 6.75 7.62 -5.56
N GLU A 81 6.18 6.42 -5.61
CA GLU A 81 5.14 6.06 -6.59
C GLU A 81 3.91 6.95 -6.40
N GLU A 82 3.44 7.11 -5.15
CA GLU A 82 2.33 7.99 -4.81
C GLU A 82 2.59 9.44 -5.23
N LEU A 83 3.75 9.98 -4.90
CA LEU A 83 4.13 11.36 -5.28
C LEU A 83 4.20 11.57 -6.79
N SER A 84 4.52 10.52 -7.56
CA SER A 84 4.67 10.54 -9.01
C SER A 84 3.33 10.40 -9.74
N THR A 85 2.47 9.50 -9.30
CA THR A 85 1.28 9.03 -10.04
C THR A 85 -0.04 9.30 -9.35
N GLY A 86 -0.07 9.50 -8.02
CA GLY A 86 -1.26 9.89 -7.27
C GLY A 86 -1.77 11.28 -7.65
N ASP A 87 -3.02 11.58 -7.42
CA ASP A 87 -3.65 12.85 -7.76
C ASP A 87 -4.33 13.56 -6.58
N ASP A 88 -4.55 12.87 -5.44
CA ASP A 88 -5.07 13.49 -4.24
C ASP A 88 -3.98 14.22 -3.44
N ALA A 89 -4.20 15.52 -3.20
CA ALA A 89 -3.21 16.37 -2.54
C ALA A 89 -2.98 15.99 -1.06
N ALA A 90 -3.97 15.42 -0.38
CA ALA A 90 -3.83 15.05 1.03
C ALA A 90 -2.99 13.76 1.17
N ILE A 91 -3.24 12.77 0.33
CA ILE A 91 -2.43 11.53 0.31
C ILE A 91 -1.00 11.83 -0.12
N LYS A 92 -0.76 12.67 -1.14
CA LYS A 92 0.59 13.10 -1.52
C LYS A 92 1.31 13.81 -0.38
N ALA A 93 0.62 14.62 0.41
CA ALA A 93 1.21 15.25 1.59
C ALA A 93 1.58 14.23 2.67
N MET A 94 0.73 13.20 2.90
CA MET A 94 1.04 12.08 3.80
C MET A 94 2.23 11.26 3.30
N ALA A 95 2.26 10.92 2.00
CA ALA A 95 3.38 10.20 1.38
C ALA A 95 4.71 10.94 1.52
N GLN A 96 4.70 12.28 1.33
CA GLN A 96 5.91 13.08 1.54
C GLN A 96 6.37 13.06 3.01
N LYS A 97 5.44 13.20 3.96
CA LYS A 97 5.73 13.11 5.41
C LYS A 97 6.32 11.76 5.77
N ILE A 98 5.66 10.65 5.38
CA ILE A 98 6.12 9.27 5.62
C ILE A 98 7.53 9.09 5.05
N LYS A 99 7.77 9.50 3.81
CA LYS A 99 9.07 9.41 3.16
C LYS A 99 10.17 10.12 3.96
N ASP A 100 9.92 11.35 4.38
CA ASP A 100 10.92 12.17 5.11
C ASP A 100 11.22 11.56 6.49
N GLU A 101 10.21 11.07 7.21
CA GLU A 101 10.38 10.41 8.50
C GLU A 101 11.12 9.08 8.36
N GLN A 102 10.76 8.24 7.41
CA GLN A 102 11.40 6.94 7.16
C GLN A 102 12.86 7.09 6.71
N GLN A 103 13.20 8.12 5.91
CA GLN A 103 14.58 8.42 5.55
C GLN A 103 15.43 8.78 6.77
N LYS A 104 14.88 9.55 7.70
CA LYS A 104 15.55 9.88 8.95
C LYS A 104 15.75 8.65 9.83
N GLU A 105 14.74 7.82 9.98
CA GLU A 105 14.83 6.58 10.76
C GLU A 105 15.85 5.60 10.18
N ILE A 106 15.94 5.47 8.84
CA ILE A 106 17.03 4.70 8.19
C ILE A 106 18.40 5.24 8.61
N ALA A 107 18.61 6.54 8.59
CA ALA A 107 19.90 7.13 8.98
C ALA A 107 20.22 6.85 10.46
N GLU A 108 19.24 6.92 11.36
CA GLU A 108 19.39 6.60 12.78
C GLU A 108 19.73 5.11 13.00
N LEU A 109 19.04 4.20 12.31
CA LEU A 109 19.32 2.76 12.35
C LEU A 109 20.71 2.41 11.78
N GLN A 110 21.13 3.06 10.69
CA GLN A 110 22.48 2.87 10.12
C GLN A 110 23.57 3.38 11.09
N ALA A 111 23.35 4.51 11.74
CA ALA A 111 24.25 5.03 12.76
C ALA A 111 24.34 4.08 13.96
N PHE A 112 23.20 3.51 14.38
CA PHE A 112 23.18 2.50 15.43
C PHE A 112 24.01 1.27 15.03
N ILE A 113 23.76 0.64 13.88
CA ILE A 113 24.52 -0.53 13.40
C ILE A 113 26.02 -0.24 13.36
N SER A 114 26.42 0.97 12.97
CA SER A 114 27.84 1.35 12.84
C SER A 114 28.57 1.48 14.18
N SER A 115 27.87 1.72 15.28
CA SER A 115 28.44 2.02 16.60
C SER A 115 28.16 0.94 17.64
N TYR A 116 27.11 0.12 17.45
CA TYR A 116 26.69 -0.88 18.41
C TYR A 116 27.62 -2.09 18.38
N GLN A 117 27.95 -2.58 19.57
CA GLN A 117 28.68 -3.85 19.75
C GLN A 117 27.68 -4.91 20.19
N PRO A 118 27.43 -5.96 19.37
CA PRO A 118 26.52 -7.03 19.73
C PRO A 118 26.91 -7.66 21.08
N ASP A 119 25.95 -7.84 21.96
CA ASP A 119 26.16 -8.35 23.32
C ASP A 119 25.41 -9.64 23.60
N GLN A 120 24.63 -10.15 22.62
CA GLN A 120 23.91 -11.41 22.71
C GLN A 120 23.98 -12.20 21.39
N PRO A 121 23.81 -13.55 21.46
CA PRO A 121 23.72 -14.37 20.25
C PRO A 121 22.40 -14.11 19.51
N ALA A 122 22.30 -14.62 18.29
CA ALA A 122 21.03 -14.69 17.56
C ALA A 122 19.94 -15.38 18.40
N ASP A 123 18.74 -14.82 18.38
CA ASP A 123 17.57 -15.38 19.06
C ASP A 123 16.61 -15.99 18.05
N ASN A 124 16.48 -17.32 18.11
CA ASN A 124 15.60 -18.04 17.19
C ASN A 124 14.12 -17.72 17.40
N THR A 125 13.68 -17.39 18.64
CA THR A 125 12.30 -17.03 18.92
C THR A 125 11.98 -15.70 18.28
N PHE A 126 12.83 -14.70 18.47
CA PHE A 126 12.74 -13.41 17.81
C PHE A 126 12.71 -13.53 16.29
N ASN A 127 13.63 -14.32 15.72
CA ASN A 127 13.67 -14.53 14.27
C ASN A 127 12.37 -15.16 13.74
N MET A 128 11.78 -16.13 14.46
CA MET A 128 10.49 -16.72 14.08
C MET A 128 9.35 -15.72 14.16
N GLU A 129 9.33 -14.83 15.14
CA GLU A 129 8.34 -13.77 15.27
C GLU A 129 8.42 -12.78 14.11
N LEU A 130 9.65 -12.33 13.76
CA LEU A 130 9.87 -11.45 12.60
C LEU A 130 9.38 -12.12 11.31
N MET A 131 9.76 -13.36 11.05
CA MET A 131 9.32 -14.10 9.86
C MET A 131 7.80 -14.26 9.82
N SER A 132 7.18 -14.59 10.95
CA SER A 132 5.72 -14.73 11.05
C SER A 132 5.00 -13.40 10.78
N SER A 133 5.51 -12.28 11.28
CA SER A 133 4.98 -10.95 11.01
C SER A 133 5.09 -10.59 9.52
N MET A 134 6.24 -10.89 8.89
CA MET A 134 6.46 -10.68 7.46
C MET A 134 5.49 -11.51 6.61
N GLU A 135 5.39 -12.83 6.87
CA GLU A 135 4.46 -13.72 6.16
C GLU A 135 3.00 -13.25 6.31
N LYS A 136 2.62 -12.83 7.52
CA LYS A 136 1.29 -12.28 7.79
C LYS A 136 1.05 -11.01 6.98
N SER A 137 2.01 -10.10 6.96
CA SER A 137 1.91 -8.85 6.18
C SER A 137 1.78 -9.11 4.69
N GLY A 138 2.57 -10.03 4.13
CA GLY A 138 2.45 -10.44 2.73
C GLY A 138 1.05 -10.96 2.41
N LYS A 139 0.54 -11.91 3.21
CA LYS A 139 -0.82 -12.44 3.04
C LYS A 139 -1.92 -11.37 3.19
N GLN A 140 -1.74 -10.42 4.10
CA GLN A 140 -2.69 -9.32 4.26
C GLN A 140 -2.67 -8.39 3.05
N SER A 141 -1.50 -8.12 2.47
CA SER A 141 -1.37 -7.34 1.24
C SER A 141 -2.02 -8.05 0.05
N ASP A 142 -1.81 -9.37 -0.09
CA ASP A 142 -2.40 -10.20 -1.14
C ASP A 142 -3.94 -10.31 -1.04
N LEU A 143 -4.52 -9.99 0.11
CA LEU A 143 -5.97 -9.97 0.30
C LEU A 143 -6.60 -8.59 0.06
N GLN A 144 -5.81 -7.54 -0.18
CA GLN A 144 -6.36 -6.23 -0.48
C GLN A 144 -6.99 -6.23 -1.87
N VAL A 145 -8.11 -5.53 -1.99
CA VAL A 145 -8.74 -5.26 -3.29
C VAL A 145 -8.11 -4.00 -3.86
N LEU A 146 -7.26 -4.18 -4.86
CA LEU A 146 -6.57 -3.08 -5.52
C LEU A 146 -7.36 -2.62 -6.74
N THR A 147 -7.43 -1.31 -6.93
CA THR A 147 -8.26 -0.69 -7.95
C THR A 147 -7.46 -0.07 -9.10
N GLY A 148 -6.16 0.09 -8.91
CA GLY A 148 -5.30 0.85 -9.81
C GLY A 148 -5.40 2.36 -9.61
N ASP A 149 -6.25 2.81 -8.67
CA ASP A 149 -6.23 4.15 -8.12
C ASP A 149 -5.03 4.23 -7.15
N THR A 150 -4.03 5.02 -7.52
CA THR A 150 -2.76 5.07 -6.79
C THR A 150 -2.95 5.51 -5.34
N ASP A 151 -3.80 6.52 -5.09
CA ASP A 151 -4.06 7.08 -3.77
C ASP A 151 -4.72 6.03 -2.86
N GLN A 152 -5.72 5.30 -3.37
CA GLN A 152 -6.42 4.23 -2.65
C GLN A 152 -5.48 3.06 -2.34
N ASP A 153 -4.75 2.59 -3.35
CA ASP A 153 -3.86 1.43 -3.23
C ASP A 153 -2.67 1.75 -2.31
N PHE A 154 -2.12 2.98 -2.39
CA PHE A 154 -1.11 3.46 -1.44
C PHE A 154 -1.63 3.43 0.00
N ALA A 155 -2.79 4.03 0.25
CA ALA A 155 -3.33 4.12 1.60
C ALA A 155 -3.61 2.73 2.20
N GLN A 156 -4.19 1.80 1.43
CA GLN A 156 -4.49 0.45 1.88
C GLN A 156 -3.21 -0.34 2.20
N LEU A 157 -2.24 -0.34 1.29
CA LEU A 157 -1.01 -1.12 1.44
C LEU A 157 -0.06 -0.51 2.49
N MET A 158 -0.01 0.82 2.61
CA MET A 158 0.78 1.49 3.64
C MET A 158 0.27 1.20 5.06
N ILE A 159 -1.06 1.05 5.24
CA ILE A 159 -1.62 0.59 6.52
C ILE A 159 -1.10 -0.82 6.89
N VAL A 160 -1.12 -1.76 5.95
CA VAL A 160 -0.60 -3.13 6.17
C VAL A 160 0.90 -3.10 6.46
N HIS A 161 1.64 -2.30 5.70
CA HIS A 161 3.07 -2.08 5.90
C HIS A 161 3.37 -1.59 7.32
N HIS A 162 2.72 -0.53 7.78
CA HIS A 162 2.92 0.03 9.12
C HIS A 162 2.52 -0.94 10.24
N GLN A 163 1.46 -1.74 10.06
CA GLN A 163 1.07 -2.76 11.04
C GLN A 163 2.19 -3.77 11.29
N SER A 164 2.91 -4.21 10.25
CA SER A 164 4.02 -5.15 10.41
C SER A 164 5.21 -4.51 11.12
N ALA A 165 5.53 -3.25 10.85
CA ALA A 165 6.59 -2.53 11.55
C ALA A 165 6.29 -2.36 13.05
N ILE A 166 5.03 -2.10 13.41
CA ILE A 166 4.58 -2.02 14.82
C ILE A 166 4.74 -3.40 15.50
N GLU A 167 4.37 -4.49 14.85
CA GLU A 167 4.54 -5.85 15.38
C GLU A 167 6.03 -6.16 15.61
N ASN A 168 6.87 -5.90 14.62
CA ASN A 168 8.31 -6.12 14.70
C ASN A 168 8.99 -5.23 15.77
N SER A 169 8.53 -3.98 15.90
CA SER A 169 9.00 -3.06 16.94
C SER A 169 8.64 -3.54 18.36
N ARG A 170 7.46 -4.14 18.54
CA ARG A 170 7.07 -4.77 19.82
C ARG A 170 7.95 -5.97 20.14
N SER A 171 8.22 -6.82 19.15
CA SER A 171 9.08 -7.99 19.34
C SER A 171 10.50 -7.60 19.76
N VAL A 172 11.14 -6.60 19.12
CA VAL A 172 12.47 -6.17 19.54
C VAL A 172 12.48 -5.51 20.94
N MET A 173 11.39 -4.89 21.37
CA MET A 173 11.27 -4.39 22.75
C MET A 173 11.30 -5.51 23.81
N GLU A 174 10.90 -6.73 23.45
CA GLU A 174 10.94 -7.90 24.32
C GLU A 174 12.30 -8.62 24.26
N HIS A 175 12.85 -8.81 23.07
CA HIS A 175 14.04 -9.63 22.82
C HIS A 175 15.36 -8.85 22.78
N GLY A 176 15.37 -7.60 22.33
CA GLY A 176 16.56 -6.74 22.29
C GLY A 176 17.03 -6.34 23.69
N THR A 177 18.30 -5.97 23.80
CA THR A 177 18.92 -5.46 25.03
C THR A 177 19.25 -3.98 24.95
N SER A 178 19.42 -3.45 23.74
CA SER A 178 19.78 -2.04 23.51
C SER A 178 18.70 -1.07 23.88
N ALA A 179 18.97 -0.19 24.87
CA ALA A 179 18.05 0.89 25.21
C ALA A 179 17.79 1.85 24.03
N ALA A 180 18.79 2.04 23.16
CA ALA A 180 18.66 2.90 21.98
C ALA A 180 17.69 2.31 20.94
N ILE A 181 17.77 1.01 20.64
CA ILE A 181 16.84 0.34 19.74
C ILE A 181 15.43 0.33 20.33
N LYS A 182 15.27 0.04 21.62
CA LYS A 182 13.96 0.08 22.29
C LYS A 182 13.32 1.46 22.23
N GLU A 183 14.11 2.52 22.39
CA GLU A 183 13.60 3.88 22.23
C GLU A 183 13.19 4.21 20.80
N MET A 184 13.98 3.79 19.79
CA MET A 184 13.62 3.95 18.38
C MET A 184 12.33 3.17 18.05
N ALA A 185 12.24 1.90 18.46
CA ALA A 185 11.06 1.06 18.27
C ALA A 185 9.80 1.69 18.89
N HIS A 186 9.92 2.26 20.09
CA HIS A 186 8.80 2.95 20.73
C HIS A 186 8.35 4.20 19.96
N LYS A 187 9.30 4.99 19.41
CA LYS A 187 8.98 6.15 18.55
C LYS A 187 8.29 5.72 17.27
N MET A 188 8.81 4.68 16.58
CA MET A 188 8.22 4.09 15.37
C MET A 188 6.78 3.63 15.62
N ILE A 189 6.52 2.92 16.73
CA ILE A 189 5.16 2.49 17.09
C ILE A 189 4.20 3.68 17.15
N ASN A 190 4.58 4.75 17.84
CA ASN A 190 3.70 5.91 18.04
C ASN A 190 3.47 6.67 16.72
N ALA A 191 4.53 6.90 15.94
CA ALA A 191 4.43 7.59 14.66
C ALA A 191 3.54 6.80 13.68
N GLN A 192 3.81 5.51 13.50
CA GLN A 192 3.08 4.70 12.53
C GLN A 192 1.64 4.40 12.96
N MET A 193 1.33 4.34 14.26
CA MET A 193 -0.07 4.30 14.72
C MET A 193 -0.84 5.58 14.32
N ALA A 194 -0.22 6.75 14.43
CA ALA A 194 -0.85 8.00 14.00
C ALA A 194 -1.05 8.03 12.47
N GLU A 195 -0.05 7.59 11.71
CA GLU A 195 -0.13 7.53 10.24
C GLU A 195 -1.19 6.53 9.76
N ILE A 196 -1.32 5.37 10.40
CA ILE A 196 -2.42 4.43 10.14
C ILE A 196 -3.77 5.12 10.35
N GLN A 197 -3.93 5.88 11.43
CA GLN A 197 -5.17 6.59 11.68
C GLN A 197 -5.46 7.64 10.60
N GLU A 198 -4.47 8.45 10.21
CA GLU A 198 -4.60 9.46 9.16
C GLU A 198 -5.02 8.81 7.82
N LEU A 199 -4.37 7.70 7.44
CA LEU A 199 -4.69 6.94 6.22
C LEU A 199 -6.09 6.32 6.26
N GLN A 200 -6.49 5.76 7.41
CA GLN A 200 -7.84 5.20 7.59
C GLN A 200 -8.93 6.28 7.52
N GLU A 201 -8.71 7.45 8.12
CA GLU A 201 -9.63 8.58 8.06
C GLU A 201 -9.80 9.06 6.62
N TRP A 202 -8.71 9.13 5.85
CA TRP A 202 -8.77 9.48 4.43
C TRP A 202 -9.55 8.43 3.62
N LEU A 203 -9.26 7.13 3.78
CA LEU A 203 -9.99 6.05 3.10
C LEU A 203 -11.49 6.08 3.40
N LEU A 204 -11.87 6.37 4.66
CA LEU A 204 -13.28 6.48 5.05
C LEU A 204 -13.98 7.70 4.42
N ALA A 205 -13.25 8.78 4.19
CA ALA A 205 -13.77 10.00 3.58
C ALA A 205 -13.85 9.91 2.05
N ASN A 206 -13.00 9.09 1.42
CA ASN A 206 -12.84 9.00 -0.04
C ASN A 206 -13.24 7.61 -0.58
N LYS A 207 -14.33 7.06 -0.04
CA LYS A 207 -14.87 5.78 -0.52
C LYS A 207 -15.37 5.91 -1.95
N SER A 208 -14.79 5.14 -2.86
CA SER A 208 -15.24 5.02 -4.25
C SER A 208 -16.19 3.82 -4.40
N TYR A 209 -17.45 3.97 -3.94
CA TYR A 209 -18.56 3.05 -4.22
C TYR A 209 -19.91 3.72 -4.06
#